data_91e8db0928820c8ae89b6fa1eda355c3
#
_entry.id   91e8db0928820c8ae89b6fa1eda355c3
#
_cell.length_a   1.000
_cell.length_b   1.000
_cell.length_c   1.000
_cell.angle_alpha   90.00
_cell.angle_beta   90.00
_cell.angle_gamma   90.00
#
_symmetry.space_group_name_H-M   'P 1'
#
loop_
_entity.id
_entity.type
_entity.pdbx_description
1 polymer ?
#
loop_
_entity_poly.entity_id
_entity_poly.type
_entity_poly.pdbx_seq_one_letter_code
_entity_poly.pdbx_strand_id
1 'polypeptide(L)'
;ASDVYKRQVNAFDKAHSDLITRKQQGAVEEALKNVEPTVIVKEPDYEYAIKFHDHYVAETSMVREKMLREDAEKLDKILSYTKETFMRLNFTQTEVAQILDCVRYFVSHKDVLNVNAMKISKKPEVTQASLKNFAWNIAFQYTIDGDTTAYFVKATFGEWFANTELSSIKKTLRNTRGAHAIEIDEKILKD
;
A
#
# COMPACT_ATOMS: atom_id res chain seq x y z
N ALA A 1 -1.34 7.91 -5.61
CA ALA A 1 -2.78 8.26 -5.53
C ALA A 1 -3.28 8.36 -4.08
N SER A 2 -2.82 7.49 -3.18
CA SER A 2 -3.24 7.46 -1.77
C SER A 2 -2.91 8.75 -0.99
N ASP A 3 -1.72 9.32 -1.20
CA ASP A 3 -1.26 10.48 -0.39
C ASP A 3 -1.89 11.80 -0.83
N VAL A 4 -2.18 11.96 -2.13
CA VAL A 4 -2.87 13.15 -2.65
C VAL A 4 -4.31 13.16 -2.13
N TYR A 5 -4.98 12.00 -2.13
CA TYR A 5 -6.34 11.86 -1.65
C TYR A 5 -6.45 12.12 -0.14
N LYS A 6 -5.52 11.56 0.67
CA LYS A 6 -5.46 11.84 2.12
C LYS A 6 -5.23 13.33 2.42
N ARG A 7 -4.38 14.01 1.64
CA ARG A 7 -4.16 15.45 1.79
C ARG A 7 -5.40 16.25 1.46
N GLN A 8 -6.16 15.87 0.42
CA GLN A 8 -7.41 16.56 0.05
C GLN A 8 -8.50 16.35 1.10
N VAL A 9 -8.67 15.14 1.62
CA VAL A 9 -9.64 14.84 2.71
C VAL A 9 -9.27 15.62 3.97
N ASN A 10 -8.01 15.57 4.40
CA ASN A 10 -7.56 16.32 5.58
C ASN A 10 -7.67 17.84 5.43
N ALA A 11 -7.44 18.38 4.22
CA ALA A 11 -7.61 19.80 3.96
C ALA A 11 -9.09 20.23 4.01
N PHE A 12 -10.00 19.37 3.51
CA PHE A 12 -11.43 19.60 3.55
C PHE A 12 -11.98 19.49 4.98
N ASP A 13 -11.60 18.48 5.74
CA ASP A 13 -11.99 18.30 7.14
C ASP A 13 -11.51 19.46 8.02
N LYS A 14 -10.28 19.94 7.77
CA LYS A 14 -9.74 21.11 8.46
C LYS A 14 -10.50 22.39 8.10
N ALA A 15 -10.78 22.64 6.81
CA ALA A 15 -11.53 23.80 6.36
C ALA A 15 -12.96 23.80 6.92
N HIS A 16 -13.59 22.62 6.99
CA HIS A 16 -14.93 22.46 7.56
C HIS A 16 -14.94 22.67 9.07
N SER A 17 -13.96 22.12 9.80
CA SER A 17 -13.76 22.35 11.24
C SER A 17 -13.53 23.84 11.54
N ASP A 18 -12.69 24.53 10.75
CA ASP A 18 -12.44 25.97 10.89
C ASP A 18 -13.69 26.82 10.64
N LEU A 19 -14.55 26.37 9.71
CA LEU A 19 -15.84 27.02 9.42
C LEU A 19 -16.85 26.88 10.58
N ILE A 20 -16.90 25.70 11.19
CA ILE A 20 -17.74 25.44 12.38
C ILE A 20 -17.21 26.25 13.57
N THR A 21 -15.90 26.26 13.80
CA THR A 21 -15.27 27.00 14.92
C THR A 21 -15.49 28.50 14.76
N ARG A 22 -15.39 29.07 13.57
CA ARG A 22 -15.70 30.48 13.29
C ARG A 22 -17.17 30.83 13.56
N LYS A 23 -18.10 29.91 13.24
CA LYS A 23 -19.51 30.07 13.58
C LYS A 23 -19.81 30.07 15.07
N GLN A 24 -19.09 29.25 15.83
CA GLN A 24 -19.25 29.13 17.29
C GLN A 24 -18.64 30.32 18.08
N GLN A 25 -17.71 31.08 17.47
CA GLN A 25 -17.00 32.17 18.16
C GLN A 25 -17.64 33.56 18.04
N GLY A 26 -18.95 33.67 17.72
CA GLY A 26 -19.70 34.92 17.90
C GLY A 26 -19.39 36.03 16.91
N ALA A 27 -18.47 35.84 15.93
CA ALA A 27 -18.13 36.85 14.94
C ALA A 27 -19.30 37.20 14.00
N VAL A 28 -20.31 36.31 13.93
CA VAL A 28 -21.54 36.56 13.14
C VAL A 28 -22.51 37.49 13.85
N GLU A 29 -22.57 37.47 15.18
CA GLU A 29 -23.46 38.39 15.93
C GLU A 29 -23.00 39.85 15.87
N GLU A 30 -21.70 40.10 15.78
CA GLU A 30 -21.18 41.48 15.68
C GLU A 30 -21.35 42.06 14.28
N ALA A 31 -21.29 41.25 13.24
CA ALA A 31 -21.57 41.64 11.86
C ALA A 31 -23.05 41.95 11.62
N LEU A 32 -23.95 41.26 12.32
CA LEU A 32 -25.42 41.45 12.17
C LEU A 32 -25.95 42.73 12.86
N LYS A 33 -25.21 43.27 13.84
CA LYS A 33 -25.64 44.51 14.56
C LYS A 33 -25.52 45.80 13.74
N ASN A 34 -24.80 45.75 12.61
CA ASN A 34 -24.54 46.97 11.79
C ASN A 34 -25.16 46.90 10.39
N VAL A 35 -26.08 45.99 10.13
CA VAL A 35 -26.77 45.90 8.82
C VAL A 35 -28.19 46.47 8.96
N GLU A 36 -28.44 47.55 8.27
CA GLU A 36 -29.81 48.08 8.12
C GLU A 36 -30.76 47.04 7.49
N PRO A 37 -32.05 46.97 7.90
CA PRO A 37 -32.92 45.82 7.65
C PRO A 37 -33.53 45.75 6.23
N THR A 38 -32.79 46.11 5.20
CA THR A 38 -33.31 46.13 3.82
C THR A 38 -32.66 45.14 2.85
N VAL A 39 -31.75 44.32 3.32
CA VAL A 39 -31.24 43.22 2.50
C VAL A 39 -31.90 41.93 2.96
N ILE A 40 -32.88 41.44 2.21
CA ILE A 40 -33.34 40.05 2.33
C ILE A 40 -32.17 39.15 1.93
N VAL A 41 -31.26 38.88 2.86
CA VAL A 41 -30.30 37.81 2.71
C VAL A 41 -31.13 36.54 2.77
N LYS A 42 -31.35 35.88 1.63
CA LYS A 42 -31.85 34.51 1.61
C LYS A 42 -30.94 33.73 2.55
N GLU A 43 -31.50 33.23 3.65
CA GLU A 43 -30.76 32.31 4.53
C GLU A 43 -30.17 31.24 3.64
N PRO A 44 -28.86 30.96 3.74
CA PRO A 44 -28.28 29.87 3.00
C PRO A 44 -29.05 28.60 3.37
N ASP A 45 -29.41 27.82 2.37
CA ASP A 45 -30.16 26.58 2.55
C ASP A 45 -29.29 25.56 3.33
N TYR A 46 -29.31 25.71 4.66
CA TYR A 46 -28.56 24.86 5.57
C TYR A 46 -28.99 23.40 5.46
N GLU A 47 -30.25 23.16 5.13
CA GLU A 47 -30.75 21.79 4.95
C GLU A 47 -30.13 21.13 3.72
N TYR A 48 -29.97 21.88 2.63
CA TYR A 48 -29.26 21.42 1.45
C TYR A 48 -27.77 21.16 1.74
N ALA A 49 -27.12 22.04 2.46
CA ALA A 49 -25.70 21.90 2.81
C ALA A 49 -25.47 20.69 3.72
N ILE A 50 -26.35 20.42 4.66
CA ILE A 50 -26.29 19.24 5.54
C ILE A 50 -26.51 17.97 4.71
N LYS A 51 -27.55 17.91 3.88
CA LYS A 51 -27.83 16.76 3.02
C LYS A 51 -26.66 16.46 2.06
N PHE A 52 -26.07 17.51 1.48
CA PHE A 52 -24.90 17.37 0.61
C PHE A 52 -23.70 16.82 1.38
N HIS A 53 -23.45 17.33 2.60
CA HIS A 53 -22.38 16.84 3.45
C HIS A 53 -22.57 15.36 3.82
N ASP A 54 -23.78 14.97 4.26
CA ASP A 54 -24.07 13.59 4.64
C ASP A 54 -23.92 12.63 3.46
N HIS A 55 -24.36 13.05 2.27
CA HIS A 55 -24.20 12.28 1.05
C HIS A 55 -22.71 12.12 0.68
N TYR A 56 -21.93 13.19 0.75
CA TYR A 56 -20.50 13.17 0.50
C TYR A 56 -19.75 12.26 1.47
N VAL A 57 -20.07 12.32 2.77
CA VAL A 57 -19.46 11.44 3.79
C VAL A 57 -19.80 9.98 3.52
N ALA A 58 -21.05 9.68 3.18
CA ALA A 58 -21.48 8.33 2.85
C ALA A 58 -20.76 7.80 1.61
N GLU A 59 -20.69 8.56 0.52
CA GLU A 59 -19.96 8.18 -0.69
C GLU A 59 -18.47 7.97 -0.42
N THR A 60 -17.84 8.88 0.32
CA THR A 60 -16.43 8.78 0.70
C THR A 60 -16.15 7.51 1.51
N SER A 61 -17.04 7.17 2.44
CA SER A 61 -16.94 5.94 3.24
C SER A 61 -17.03 4.70 2.37
N MET A 62 -18.00 4.65 1.45
CA MET A 62 -18.16 3.53 0.51
C MET A 62 -16.93 3.36 -0.40
N VAL A 63 -16.37 4.45 -0.92
CA VAL A 63 -15.15 4.42 -1.74
C VAL A 63 -13.98 3.89 -0.91
N ARG A 64 -13.83 4.36 0.33
CA ARG A 64 -12.77 3.88 1.25
C ARG A 64 -12.89 2.40 1.54
N GLU A 65 -14.09 1.93 1.86
CA GLU A 65 -14.33 0.49 2.11
C GLU A 65 -14.02 -0.37 0.89
N LYS A 66 -14.42 0.09 -0.29
CA LYS A 66 -14.09 -0.58 -1.55
C LYS A 66 -12.59 -0.68 -1.77
N MET A 67 -11.84 0.41 -1.58
CA MET A 67 -10.38 0.42 -1.71
C MET A 67 -9.70 -0.53 -0.71
N LEU A 68 -10.15 -0.52 0.55
CA LEU A 68 -9.62 -1.43 1.57
C LEU A 68 -9.86 -2.89 1.22
N ARG A 69 -11.02 -3.21 0.64
CA ARG A 69 -11.34 -4.57 0.17
C ARG A 69 -10.46 -4.98 -0.99
N GLU A 70 -10.31 -4.12 -1.99
CA GLU A 70 -9.44 -4.38 -3.16
C GLU A 70 -7.98 -4.58 -2.74
N ASP A 71 -7.48 -3.79 -1.79
CA ASP A 71 -6.13 -3.94 -1.24
C ASP A 71 -5.97 -5.26 -0.45
N ALA A 72 -6.99 -5.66 0.31
CA ALA A 72 -6.99 -6.92 1.04
C ALA A 72 -7.02 -8.12 0.08
N GLU A 73 -7.87 -8.11 -0.94
CA GLU A 73 -7.94 -9.15 -1.98
C GLU A 73 -6.62 -9.27 -2.75
N LYS A 74 -6.01 -8.13 -3.07
CA LYS A 74 -4.70 -8.09 -3.71
C LYS A 74 -3.62 -8.71 -2.84
N LEU A 75 -3.61 -8.39 -1.55
CA LEU A 75 -2.68 -8.98 -0.58
C LEU A 75 -2.86 -10.50 -0.49
N ASP A 76 -4.10 -10.97 -0.38
CA ASP A 76 -4.40 -12.41 -0.29
C ASP A 76 -3.91 -13.18 -1.53
N LYS A 77 -4.10 -12.63 -2.72
CA LYS A 77 -3.56 -13.22 -3.97
C LYS A 77 -2.03 -13.33 -3.95
N ILE A 78 -1.35 -12.28 -3.51
CA ILE A 78 0.13 -12.27 -3.38
C ILE A 78 0.61 -13.30 -2.34
N LEU A 79 -0.06 -13.41 -1.21
CA LEU A 79 0.30 -14.38 -0.18
C LEU A 79 0.02 -15.81 -0.65
N SER A 80 -1.05 -16.06 -1.39
CA SER A 80 -1.34 -17.35 -2.03
C SER A 80 -0.27 -17.72 -3.05
N TYR A 81 0.06 -16.80 -3.97
CA TYR A 81 1.15 -16.98 -4.92
C TYR A 81 2.48 -17.32 -4.22
N THR A 82 2.81 -16.59 -3.15
CA THR A 82 4.02 -16.82 -2.36
C THR A 82 4.01 -18.21 -1.76
N LYS A 83 2.93 -18.57 -1.06
CA LYS A 83 2.77 -19.87 -0.43
C LYS A 83 2.93 -21.03 -1.42
N GLU A 84 2.18 -20.99 -2.52
CA GLU A 84 2.20 -22.03 -3.56
C GLU A 84 3.57 -22.15 -4.21
N THR A 85 4.22 -21.03 -4.50
CA THR A 85 5.56 -21.01 -5.10
C THR A 85 6.57 -21.72 -4.22
N PHE A 86 6.66 -21.37 -2.94
CA PHE A 86 7.68 -21.95 -2.06
C PHE A 86 7.33 -23.35 -1.57
N MET A 87 6.03 -23.67 -1.44
CA MET A 87 5.62 -25.07 -1.18
C MET A 87 6.02 -26.00 -2.34
N ARG A 88 5.81 -25.59 -3.58
CA ARG A 88 6.24 -26.34 -4.78
C ARG A 88 7.76 -26.54 -4.83
N LEU A 89 8.53 -25.62 -4.27
CA LEU A 89 9.98 -25.66 -4.19
C LEU A 89 10.51 -26.36 -2.91
N ASN A 90 9.67 -27.14 -2.24
CA ASN A 90 10.01 -27.96 -1.07
C ASN A 90 10.56 -27.17 0.14
N PHE A 91 10.11 -25.93 0.32
CA PHE A 91 10.38 -25.19 1.56
C PHE A 91 9.49 -25.73 2.68
N THR A 92 10.03 -25.78 3.89
CA THR A 92 9.27 -26.22 5.07
C THR A 92 8.16 -25.24 5.42
N GLN A 93 7.15 -25.71 6.14
CA GLN A 93 6.05 -24.86 6.59
C GLN A 93 6.55 -23.63 7.38
N THR A 94 7.57 -23.80 8.20
CA THR A 94 8.16 -22.70 8.98
C THR A 94 8.86 -21.70 8.07
N GLU A 95 9.65 -22.14 7.10
CA GLU A 95 10.30 -21.27 6.12
C GLU A 95 9.26 -20.49 5.30
N VAL A 96 8.20 -21.16 4.85
CA VAL A 96 7.10 -20.52 4.10
C VAL A 96 6.39 -19.47 4.96
N ALA A 97 6.10 -19.77 6.22
CA ALA A 97 5.50 -18.81 7.14
C ALA A 97 6.36 -17.55 7.31
N GLN A 98 7.66 -17.73 7.48
CA GLN A 98 8.61 -16.62 7.58
C GLN A 98 8.65 -15.78 6.30
N ILE A 99 8.67 -16.42 5.12
CA ILE A 99 8.64 -15.69 3.84
C ILE A 99 7.33 -14.90 3.70
N LEU A 100 6.19 -15.49 4.08
CA LEU A 100 4.88 -14.82 4.06
C LEU A 100 4.87 -13.56 4.94
N ASP A 101 5.46 -13.62 6.13
CA ASP A 101 5.55 -12.45 7.02
C ASP A 101 6.43 -11.35 6.42
N CYS A 102 7.55 -11.71 5.80
CA CYS A 102 8.40 -10.77 5.08
C CYS A 102 7.68 -10.13 3.89
N VAL A 103 6.96 -10.93 3.11
CA VAL A 103 6.18 -10.43 1.97
C VAL A 103 5.06 -9.49 2.43
N ARG A 104 4.32 -9.88 3.48
CA ARG A 104 3.26 -9.04 4.05
C ARG A 104 3.80 -7.68 4.47
N TYR A 105 4.92 -7.66 5.19
CA TYR A 105 5.55 -6.41 5.61
C TYR A 105 6.03 -5.59 4.40
N PHE A 106 6.71 -6.23 3.45
CA PHE A 106 7.26 -5.61 2.24
C PHE A 106 6.18 -4.88 1.42
N VAL A 107 5.03 -5.51 1.18
CA VAL A 107 3.96 -4.90 0.37
C VAL A 107 3.17 -3.85 1.15
N SER A 108 2.98 -4.03 2.47
CA SER A 108 2.19 -3.11 3.29
C SER A 108 2.94 -1.83 3.62
N HIS A 109 4.26 -1.91 3.84
CA HIS A 109 5.08 -0.78 4.28
C HIS A 109 5.99 -0.24 3.17
N LYS A 110 6.13 -0.97 2.05
CA LYS A 110 7.13 -0.70 1.00
C LYS A 110 8.53 -0.58 1.62
N ASP A 111 8.82 -1.46 2.55
CA ASP A 111 10.05 -1.51 3.34
C ASP A 111 10.36 -2.97 3.70
N VAL A 112 11.49 -3.22 4.33
CA VAL A 112 11.98 -4.56 4.63
C VAL A 112 11.91 -4.84 6.12
N LEU A 113 11.32 -5.98 6.48
CA LEU A 113 11.32 -6.47 7.85
C LEU A 113 12.75 -6.88 8.24
N ASN A 114 13.34 -6.15 9.19
CA ASN A 114 14.68 -6.44 9.67
C ASN A 114 14.61 -7.60 10.69
N VAL A 115 14.79 -8.81 10.20
CA VAL A 115 14.74 -10.03 11.05
C VAL A 115 16.12 -10.64 11.09
N ASN A 116 16.89 -10.31 12.11
CA ASN A 116 18.23 -10.85 12.33
C ASN A 116 18.29 -12.38 12.57
N ALA A 117 17.15 -13.06 12.61
CA ALA A 117 17.03 -14.45 13.02
C ALA A 117 16.54 -15.43 11.93
N MET A 118 16.20 -14.95 10.74
CA MET A 118 15.64 -15.83 9.71
C MET A 118 16.72 -16.58 8.95
N LYS A 119 16.83 -17.85 9.23
CA LYS A 119 17.64 -18.78 8.43
C LYS A 119 16.73 -19.59 7.53
N ILE A 120 16.58 -19.12 6.31
CA ILE A 120 15.93 -19.89 5.25
C ILE A 120 17.02 -20.66 4.53
N SER A 121 16.99 -21.98 4.60
CA SER A 121 18.05 -22.85 4.08
C SER A 121 18.03 -22.91 2.55
N LYS A 122 19.22 -22.89 1.94
CA LYS A 122 19.37 -23.05 0.48
C LYS A 122 18.75 -24.35 0.00
N LYS A 123 18.03 -24.26 -1.14
CA LYS A 123 17.53 -25.40 -1.88
C LYS A 123 18.32 -25.52 -3.20
N PRO A 124 18.74 -26.73 -3.61
CA PRO A 124 19.58 -26.91 -4.82
C PRO A 124 18.93 -26.38 -6.10
N GLU A 125 17.61 -26.49 -6.21
CA GLU A 125 16.82 -26.10 -7.36
C GLU A 125 16.53 -24.58 -7.43
N VAL A 126 16.81 -23.85 -6.33
CA VAL A 126 16.49 -22.42 -6.23
C VAL A 126 17.74 -21.59 -6.43
N THR A 127 17.74 -20.79 -7.49
CA THR A 127 18.85 -19.90 -7.84
C THR A 127 18.61 -18.48 -7.35
N GLN A 128 19.66 -17.67 -7.31
CA GLN A 128 19.53 -16.23 -7.06
C GLN A 128 18.59 -15.55 -8.08
N ALA A 129 18.64 -16.00 -9.35
CA ALA A 129 17.77 -15.46 -10.39
C ALA A 129 16.29 -15.75 -10.10
N SER A 130 15.96 -16.98 -9.67
CA SER A 130 14.60 -17.33 -9.27
C SER A 130 14.06 -16.44 -8.14
N LEU A 131 14.87 -16.19 -7.10
CA LEU A 131 14.47 -15.35 -5.96
C LEU A 131 14.34 -13.88 -6.33
N LYS A 132 15.17 -13.38 -7.24
CA LYS A 132 15.05 -12.03 -7.79
C LYS A 132 13.78 -11.88 -8.62
N ASN A 133 13.48 -12.86 -9.47
CA ASN A 133 12.23 -12.89 -10.24
C ASN A 133 11.00 -12.90 -9.33
N PHE A 134 11.02 -13.71 -8.26
CA PHE A 134 9.96 -13.73 -7.26
C PHE A 134 9.71 -12.33 -6.66
N ALA A 135 10.76 -11.69 -6.17
CA ALA A 135 10.66 -10.37 -5.56
C ALA A 135 10.20 -9.31 -6.58
N TRP A 136 10.70 -9.40 -7.81
CA TRP A 136 10.29 -8.50 -8.90
C TRP A 136 8.80 -8.67 -9.24
N ASN A 137 8.29 -9.89 -9.33
CA ASN A 137 6.88 -10.17 -9.60
C ASN A 137 5.97 -9.45 -8.59
N ILE A 138 6.32 -9.50 -7.30
CA ILE A 138 5.56 -8.81 -6.24
C ILE A 138 5.74 -7.29 -6.31
N ALA A 139 6.99 -6.82 -6.42
CA ALA A 139 7.30 -5.39 -6.47
C ALA A 139 6.62 -4.69 -7.64
N PHE A 140 6.54 -5.34 -8.80
CA PHE A 140 5.83 -4.85 -9.98
C PHE A 140 4.35 -4.58 -9.68
N GLN A 141 3.65 -5.49 -8.98
CA GLN A 141 2.24 -5.33 -8.64
C GLN A 141 1.98 -4.17 -7.66
N TYR A 142 2.93 -3.88 -6.78
CA TYR A 142 2.81 -2.84 -5.75
C TYR A 142 3.57 -1.55 -6.07
N THR A 143 4.19 -1.49 -7.24
CA THR A 143 5.01 -0.34 -7.66
C THR A 143 6.07 0.00 -6.60
N ILE A 144 6.79 -1.04 -6.13
CA ILE A 144 7.90 -0.89 -5.19
C ILE A 144 9.18 -0.69 -5.99
N ASP A 145 10.02 0.23 -5.54
CA ASP A 145 11.26 0.57 -6.23
C ASP A 145 12.31 -0.56 -6.18
N GLY A 146 13.31 -0.48 -7.07
CA GLY A 146 14.31 -1.52 -7.22
C GLY A 146 15.32 -1.57 -6.07
N ASP A 147 15.56 -0.49 -5.33
CA ASP A 147 16.47 -0.48 -4.18
C ASP A 147 15.83 -1.22 -3.02
N THR A 148 14.60 -0.88 -2.69
CA THR A 148 13.80 -1.56 -1.67
C THR A 148 13.63 -3.05 -2.00
N THR A 149 13.37 -3.37 -3.28
CA THR A 149 13.23 -4.76 -3.74
C THR A 149 14.54 -5.55 -3.61
N ALA A 150 15.69 -4.96 -3.97
CA ALA A 150 16.99 -5.60 -3.81
C ALA A 150 17.33 -5.85 -2.33
N TYR A 151 16.97 -4.91 -1.48
CA TYR A 151 17.15 -5.04 -0.03
C TYR A 151 16.26 -6.15 0.54
N PHE A 152 15.00 -6.24 0.12
CA PHE A 152 14.08 -7.33 0.47
C PHE A 152 14.68 -8.70 0.11
N VAL A 153 15.17 -8.86 -1.13
CA VAL A 153 15.80 -10.11 -1.59
C VAL A 153 16.97 -10.50 -0.69
N LYS A 154 17.87 -9.56 -0.41
CA LYS A 154 19.07 -9.82 0.39
C LYS A 154 18.74 -10.12 1.84
N ALA A 155 17.78 -9.40 2.43
CA ALA A 155 17.36 -9.60 3.81
C ALA A 155 16.62 -10.92 4.02
N THR A 156 15.67 -11.24 3.13
CA THR A 156 14.84 -12.44 3.24
C THR A 156 15.60 -13.72 2.87
N PHE A 157 16.43 -13.67 1.83
CA PHE A 157 17.14 -14.84 1.29
C PHE A 157 18.66 -14.73 1.48
N GLY A 158 19.11 -14.27 2.63
CA GLY A 158 20.50 -13.95 2.93
C GLY A 158 21.50 -15.03 2.58
N GLU A 159 21.15 -16.32 2.73
CA GLU A 159 22.06 -17.44 2.39
C GLU A 159 22.43 -17.51 0.90
N TRP A 160 21.54 -17.10 0.00
CA TRP A 160 21.85 -17.01 -1.44
C TRP A 160 22.66 -15.77 -1.80
N PHE A 161 22.54 -14.70 -1.02
CA PHE A 161 23.06 -13.36 -1.35
C PHE A 161 24.14 -12.88 -0.38
N ALA A 162 24.72 -13.76 0.45
CA ALA A 162 25.73 -13.39 1.43
C ALA A 162 26.87 -12.55 0.85
N ASN A 163 27.38 -12.95 -0.32
CA ASN A 163 28.50 -12.30 -1.02
C ASN A 163 28.06 -11.46 -2.22
N THR A 164 26.80 -11.04 -2.28
CA THR A 164 26.26 -10.29 -3.42
C THR A 164 25.93 -8.85 -3.01
N GLU A 165 26.49 -7.89 -3.73
CA GLU A 165 26.21 -6.47 -3.51
C GLU A 165 24.77 -6.09 -3.91
N LEU A 166 24.14 -5.18 -3.17
CA LEU A 166 22.79 -4.69 -3.43
C LEU A 166 22.64 -4.12 -4.84
N SER A 167 23.64 -3.37 -5.30
CA SER A 167 23.67 -2.81 -6.66
C SER A 167 23.62 -3.89 -7.75
N SER A 168 24.26 -5.03 -7.52
CA SER A 168 24.25 -6.19 -8.42
C SER A 168 22.91 -6.90 -8.43
N ILE A 169 22.26 -7.03 -7.25
CA ILE A 169 20.91 -7.56 -7.14
C ILE A 169 19.94 -6.66 -7.91
N LYS A 170 19.96 -5.34 -7.66
CA LYS A 170 19.10 -4.35 -8.32
C LYS A 170 19.18 -4.42 -9.84
N LYS A 171 20.41 -4.43 -10.39
CA LYS A 171 20.65 -4.47 -11.85
C LYS A 171 20.05 -5.70 -12.53
N THR A 172 19.83 -6.78 -11.80
CA THR A 172 19.40 -8.08 -12.34
C THR A 172 18.13 -8.61 -11.67
N LEU A 173 17.30 -7.74 -11.11
CA LEU A 173 16.03 -8.11 -10.47
C LEU A 173 15.10 -8.84 -11.44
N ARG A 174 14.99 -8.33 -12.67
CA ARG A 174 14.22 -8.97 -13.73
C ARG A 174 15.15 -9.77 -14.63
N ASN A 175 15.04 -11.09 -14.57
CA ASN A 175 15.82 -11.98 -15.42
C ASN A 175 14.87 -12.88 -16.24
N THR A 176 14.85 -12.64 -17.55
CA THR A 176 14.03 -13.40 -18.52
C THR A 176 14.87 -14.36 -19.37
N ARG A 177 16.17 -14.47 -19.11
CA ARG A 177 17.07 -15.34 -19.87
C ARG A 177 17.32 -16.65 -19.13
N GLY A 178 17.11 -17.74 -19.82
CA GLY A 178 17.27 -19.10 -19.26
C GLY A 178 16.00 -19.59 -18.56
N ALA A 179 16.03 -20.82 -18.10
CA ALA A 179 14.96 -21.43 -17.32
C ALA A 179 15.22 -21.21 -15.82
N HIS A 180 14.20 -20.76 -15.12
CA HIS A 180 14.26 -20.50 -13.68
C HIS A 180 13.14 -21.23 -12.94
N ALA A 181 13.39 -21.63 -11.70
CA ALA A 181 12.36 -22.23 -10.87
C ALA A 181 11.18 -21.26 -10.59
N ILE A 182 11.46 -19.96 -10.63
CA ILE A 182 10.46 -18.91 -10.57
C ILE A 182 10.70 -17.97 -11.76
N GLU A 183 9.76 -17.95 -12.69
CA GLU A 183 9.80 -17.10 -13.87
C GLU A 183 9.23 -15.71 -13.59
N ILE A 184 9.51 -14.76 -14.50
CA ILE A 184 8.85 -13.44 -14.48
C ILE A 184 7.38 -13.63 -14.87
N ASP A 185 6.51 -13.15 -14.03
CA ASP A 185 5.06 -13.16 -14.25
C ASP A 185 4.45 -11.82 -13.83
N GLU A 186 4.08 -11.02 -14.82
CA GLU A 186 3.42 -9.73 -14.62
C GLU A 186 1.91 -9.88 -14.32
N LYS A 187 1.39 -11.10 -14.33
CA LYS A 187 -0.05 -11.38 -14.23
C LYS A 187 -0.43 -12.16 -12.98
N ILE A 188 0.44 -12.22 -11.97
CA ILE A 188 0.17 -12.99 -10.74
C ILE A 188 -1.09 -12.58 -9.97
N LEU A 189 -1.68 -11.43 -10.29
CA LEU A 189 -2.95 -10.95 -9.75
C LEU A 189 -4.15 -11.17 -10.67
N LYS A 190 -3.90 -11.60 -11.91
CA LYS A 190 -4.98 -11.87 -12.89
C LYS A 190 -5.36 -13.33 -12.78
N ASP A 191 -6.64 -13.57 -12.68
CA ASP A 191 -7.24 -14.89 -12.80
C ASP A 191 -7.19 -15.35 -14.25
#